data_ce34c6b777be7228f262295ef51840aa
#
_entry.id   ce34c6b777be7228f262295ef51840aa
#
_cell.length_a   1.000
_cell.length_b   1.000
_cell.length_c   1.000
_cell.angle_alpha   90.00
_cell.angle_beta   90.00
_cell.angle_gamma   90.00
#
_symmetry.space_group_name_H-M   'P 1'
#
loop_
_entity.id
_entity.type
_entity.pdbx_description
1 polymer ?
#
loop_
_entity_poly.entity_id
_entity_poly.type
_entity_poly.pdbx_seq_one_letter_code
_entity_poly.pdbx_strand_id
1 'polypeptide(L)'
;MRKVMQIFRIRKIGSLLLVLLALVAIFPVFFSVTGSLMGQKELNDLLGAVLTADSGSASGQAVSYVFWRVLPLYPTLRSYVKVLLDSPEFFVMFWNSVKITVGVLAGQILVGVPAAWGFARYRFPGKNLLFMIYVALMMMPFQVMMLSNYLVLDQMKLLDHLWGIILPAAFSTFPVFIMYRFFESIPEALMESARLDGAGELLIFIRIVIPLGSAGIISALVLGFLEYWNLIEQPMAFLKTKSLWPLSLYLPQIDISQTGKAFAVSVLVLIPAVIVFLAGQDYLEQGIISTAIKE
;
A
#
# COMPACT_ATOMS: atom_id res chain seq x y z
N MET A 1 48.03 -3.48 -1.41
CA MET A 1 47.56 -2.17 -0.91
C MET A 1 46.64 -1.42 -1.91
N ARG A 2 47.03 -1.20 -3.19
CA ARG A 2 46.20 -0.44 -4.15
C ARG A 2 44.78 -1.00 -4.38
N LYS A 3 44.57 -2.33 -4.52
CA LYS A 3 43.27 -2.94 -4.69
C LYS A 3 42.31 -2.76 -3.50
N VAL A 4 42.83 -2.84 -2.27
CA VAL A 4 42.04 -2.64 -1.05
C VAL A 4 41.59 -1.16 -0.94
N MET A 5 42.47 -0.24 -1.32
CA MET A 5 42.14 1.21 -1.31
C MET A 5 41.13 1.58 -2.40
N GLN A 6 41.14 0.90 -3.57
CA GLN A 6 40.12 1.06 -4.62
C GLN A 6 38.74 0.54 -4.17
N ILE A 7 38.69 -0.64 -3.54
CA ILE A 7 37.44 -1.21 -3.01
C ILE A 7 36.84 -0.28 -1.93
N PHE A 8 37.66 0.27 -1.06
CA PHE A 8 37.23 1.22 -0.01
C PHE A 8 36.70 2.55 -0.60
N ARG A 9 37.31 3.02 -1.69
CA ARG A 9 36.89 4.23 -2.40
C ARG A 9 35.58 4.03 -3.14
N ILE A 10 35.40 2.89 -3.82
CA ILE A 10 34.16 2.52 -4.51
C ILE A 10 33.01 2.37 -3.50
N ARG A 11 33.28 1.75 -2.35
CA ARG A 11 32.27 1.60 -1.28
C ARG A 11 31.84 2.94 -0.68
N LYS A 12 32.78 3.89 -0.49
CA LYS A 12 32.46 5.26 -0.03
C LYS A 12 31.64 6.04 -1.07
N ILE A 13 31.99 5.95 -2.34
CA ILE A 13 31.25 6.60 -3.44
C ILE A 13 29.84 5.98 -3.54
N GLY A 14 29.72 4.66 -3.46
CA GLY A 14 28.42 3.98 -3.44
C GLY A 14 27.55 4.40 -2.25
N SER A 15 28.13 4.48 -1.04
CA SER A 15 27.41 4.96 0.15
C SER A 15 26.97 6.43 0.00
N LEU A 16 27.82 7.29 -0.56
CA LEU A 16 27.47 8.69 -0.80
C LEU A 16 26.29 8.82 -1.79
N LEU A 17 26.32 8.04 -2.86
CA LEU A 17 25.25 8.00 -3.85
C LEU A 17 23.94 7.50 -3.25
N LEU A 18 23.97 6.46 -2.41
CA LEU A 18 22.81 5.96 -1.69
C LEU A 18 22.22 7.00 -0.73
N VAL A 19 23.08 7.74 0.00
CA VAL A 19 22.62 8.83 0.89
C VAL A 19 21.95 9.94 0.07
N LEU A 20 22.54 10.32 -1.06
CA LEU A 20 21.98 11.35 -1.93
C LEU A 20 20.63 10.92 -2.51
N LEU A 21 20.50 9.67 -2.96
CA LEU A 21 19.23 9.10 -3.43
C LEU A 21 18.19 9.06 -2.30
N ALA A 22 18.60 8.69 -1.09
CA ALA A 22 17.71 8.69 0.08
C ALA A 22 17.20 10.10 0.41
N LEU A 23 18.07 11.11 0.36
CA LEU A 23 17.68 12.51 0.58
C LEU A 23 16.68 12.99 -0.48
N VAL A 24 16.89 12.65 -1.76
CA VAL A 24 15.95 12.97 -2.84
C VAL A 24 14.61 12.26 -2.63
N ALA A 25 14.61 11.00 -2.22
CA ALA A 25 13.39 10.22 -1.97
C ALA A 25 12.60 10.74 -0.76
N ILE A 26 13.28 11.19 0.31
CA ILE A 26 12.64 11.72 1.52
C ILE A 26 12.13 13.16 1.32
N PHE A 27 12.73 13.92 0.39
CA PHE A 27 12.41 15.32 0.18
C PHE A 27 10.91 15.61 -0.03
N PRO A 28 10.14 14.88 -0.87
CA PRO A 28 8.70 15.13 -1.04
C PRO A 28 7.90 14.92 0.25
N VAL A 29 8.27 13.92 1.05
CA VAL A 29 7.65 13.65 2.35
C VAL A 29 7.93 14.78 3.32
N PHE A 30 9.21 15.19 3.42
CA PHE A 30 9.64 16.30 4.24
C PHE A 30 8.91 17.59 3.84
N PHE A 31 8.83 17.88 2.52
CA PHE A 31 8.12 19.04 2.00
C PHE A 31 6.61 18.99 2.30
N SER A 32 5.98 17.82 2.25
CA SER A 32 4.58 17.65 2.62
C SER A 32 4.34 17.95 4.11
N VAL A 33 5.23 17.48 4.99
CA VAL A 33 5.15 17.76 6.41
C VAL A 33 5.37 19.25 6.71
N THR A 34 6.38 19.88 6.12
CA THR A 34 6.64 21.31 6.32
C THR A 34 5.54 22.18 5.73
N GLY A 35 5.06 21.84 4.52
CA GLY A 35 3.95 22.52 3.85
C GLY A 35 2.61 22.43 4.63
N SER A 36 2.38 21.32 5.33
CA SER A 36 1.18 21.16 6.17
C SER A 36 1.13 22.12 7.38
N LEU A 37 2.30 22.60 7.79
CA LEU A 37 2.46 23.58 8.88
C LEU A 37 2.52 25.03 8.38
N MET A 38 2.55 25.27 7.07
CA MET A 38 2.57 26.60 6.49
C MET A 38 1.17 27.23 6.48
N GLY A 39 1.10 28.55 6.69
CA GLY A 39 -0.13 29.31 6.53
C GLY A 39 -0.56 29.46 5.08
N GLN A 40 -1.86 29.62 4.81
CA GLN A 40 -2.40 29.74 3.44
C GLN A 40 -1.76 30.89 2.63
N LYS A 41 -1.44 32.00 3.27
CA LYS A 41 -0.74 33.13 2.59
C LYS A 41 0.65 32.72 2.15
N GLU A 42 1.40 32.07 3.05
CA GLU A 42 2.76 31.60 2.78
C GLU A 42 2.78 30.55 1.64
N LEU A 43 1.80 29.64 1.61
CA LEU A 43 1.64 28.66 0.55
C LEU A 43 1.24 29.30 -0.79
N ASN A 44 0.39 30.33 -0.75
CA ASN A 44 0.01 31.07 -1.97
C ASN A 44 1.21 31.84 -2.54
N ASP A 45 2.04 32.44 -1.69
CA ASP A 45 3.25 33.15 -2.13
C ASP A 45 4.30 32.16 -2.70
N LEU A 46 4.37 30.94 -2.16
CA LEU A 46 5.31 29.92 -2.57
C LEU A 46 4.87 29.19 -3.86
N LEU A 47 3.61 28.82 -3.98
CA LEU A 47 3.06 27.98 -5.03
C LEU A 47 2.16 28.74 -6.01
N GLY A 48 1.71 29.93 -5.65
CA GLY A 48 0.72 30.69 -6.43
C GLY A 48 1.17 30.95 -7.87
N ALA A 49 2.44 31.25 -8.08
CA ALA A 49 2.99 31.47 -9.42
C ALA A 49 2.97 30.19 -10.29
N VAL A 50 3.14 29.01 -9.70
CA VAL A 50 3.08 27.73 -10.41
C VAL A 50 1.63 27.35 -10.70
N LEU A 51 0.74 27.57 -9.75
CA LEU A 51 -0.68 27.20 -9.84
C LEU A 51 -1.48 28.10 -10.79
N THR A 52 -1.09 29.39 -10.92
CA THR A 52 -1.73 30.34 -11.86
C THR A 52 -1.23 30.19 -13.28
N ALA A 53 -0.02 29.67 -13.50
CA ALA A 53 0.52 29.42 -14.84
C ALA A 53 -0.28 28.36 -15.62
N ASP A 54 -0.92 27.42 -14.94
CA ASP A 54 -1.71 26.34 -15.54
C ASP A 54 -3.16 26.77 -15.89
N SER A 55 -3.63 27.90 -15.35
CA SER A 55 -5.00 28.38 -15.55
C SER A 55 -5.20 29.27 -16.79
N GLY A 56 -4.21 29.39 -17.68
CA GLY A 56 -4.35 30.01 -18.99
C GLY A 56 -4.64 31.53 -19.01
N SER A 57 -4.63 32.20 -17.86
CA SER A 57 -4.79 33.65 -17.75
C SER A 57 -3.45 34.35 -17.90
N ALA A 58 -2.91 34.32 -19.13
CA ALA A 58 -1.78 35.13 -19.52
C ALA A 58 -2.20 36.61 -19.69
N SER A 59 -2.61 37.26 -18.61
CA SER A 59 -2.60 38.71 -18.52
C SER A 59 -1.24 39.12 -17.94
N GLY A 60 -0.45 39.80 -18.77
CA GLY A 60 0.94 40.21 -18.60
C GLY A 60 1.33 40.84 -17.26
N GLN A 61 1.38 40.03 -16.23
CA GLN A 61 1.94 40.40 -14.92
C GLN A 61 3.28 39.69 -14.73
N ALA A 62 4.24 40.50 -14.30
CA ALA A 62 5.62 40.17 -14.06
C ALA A 62 5.83 38.74 -13.52
N VAL A 63 6.81 38.03 -14.08
CA VAL A 63 7.33 36.75 -13.58
C VAL A 63 7.52 36.89 -12.11
N SER A 64 6.60 36.36 -11.32
CA SER A 64 6.74 36.32 -9.87
C SER A 64 7.73 35.23 -9.54
N TYR A 65 8.87 35.62 -8.98
CA TYR A 65 9.89 34.65 -8.58
C TYR A 65 9.33 33.73 -7.51
N VAL A 66 9.41 32.44 -7.75
CA VAL A 66 9.07 31.43 -6.74
C VAL A 66 10.17 31.41 -5.69
N PHE A 67 9.88 31.90 -4.50
CA PHE A 67 10.81 31.79 -3.37
C PHE A 67 10.72 30.40 -2.79
N TRP A 68 11.66 29.53 -3.13
CA TRP A 68 11.75 28.20 -2.53
C TRP A 68 12.06 28.29 -1.05
N ARG A 69 11.04 28.21 -0.22
CA ARG A 69 11.16 28.07 1.23
C ARG A 69 10.74 26.67 1.62
N VAL A 70 11.64 25.96 2.28
CA VAL A 70 11.39 24.58 2.72
C VAL A 70 10.84 24.54 4.14
N LEU A 71 11.12 25.58 4.96
CA LEU A 71 10.68 25.68 6.35
C LEU A 71 9.63 26.79 6.50
N PRO A 72 8.57 26.56 7.31
CA PRO A 72 7.56 27.56 7.60
C PRO A 72 8.15 28.73 8.40
N LEU A 73 7.79 29.97 8.06
CA LEU A 73 8.13 31.15 8.87
C LEU A 73 7.27 31.24 10.12
N TYR A 74 5.98 30.95 9.97
CA TYR A 74 4.98 30.98 11.04
C TYR A 74 4.22 29.65 11.06
N PRO A 75 4.77 28.62 11.75
CA PRO A 75 4.14 27.32 11.81
C PRO A 75 2.74 27.42 12.43
N THR A 76 1.74 26.83 11.75
CA THR A 76 0.34 26.85 12.17
C THR A 76 -0.30 25.47 11.99
N LEU A 77 -1.12 25.06 12.94
CA LEU A 77 -1.94 23.84 12.86
C LEU A 77 -3.32 24.09 12.25
N ARG A 78 -3.58 25.29 11.69
CA ARG A 78 -4.89 25.67 11.17
C ARG A 78 -5.40 24.70 10.09
N SER A 79 -4.51 24.18 9.24
CA SER A 79 -4.88 23.20 8.21
C SER A 79 -5.37 21.88 8.80
N TYR A 80 -4.73 21.42 9.88
CA TYR A 80 -5.17 20.21 10.62
C TYR A 80 -6.50 20.42 11.32
N VAL A 81 -6.70 21.59 11.96
CA VAL A 81 -7.98 21.95 12.58
C VAL A 81 -9.12 21.93 11.56
N LYS A 82 -8.90 22.52 10.37
CA LYS A 82 -9.87 22.50 9.27
C LYS A 82 -10.20 21.09 8.78
N VAL A 83 -9.20 20.20 8.68
CA VAL A 83 -9.42 18.82 8.24
C VAL A 83 -10.14 18.01 9.31
N LEU A 84 -9.71 18.12 10.58
CA LEU A 84 -10.20 17.27 11.66
C LEU A 84 -11.47 17.78 12.32
N LEU A 85 -11.75 19.09 12.31
CA LEU A 85 -12.93 19.65 12.98
C LEU A 85 -13.99 20.18 12.00
N ASP A 86 -13.56 20.72 10.86
CA ASP A 86 -14.48 21.39 9.92
C ASP A 86 -14.82 20.52 8.69
N SER A 87 -14.27 19.31 8.59
CA SER A 87 -14.46 18.43 7.40
C SER A 87 -14.99 17.06 7.81
N PRO A 88 -16.29 16.87 8.04
CA PRO A 88 -16.86 15.56 8.38
C PRO A 88 -16.65 14.52 7.28
N GLU A 89 -16.53 14.93 6.02
CA GLU A 89 -16.25 14.07 4.87
C GLU A 89 -14.94 13.32 5.03
N PHE A 90 -13.91 13.94 5.65
CA PHE A 90 -12.63 13.30 5.92
C PHE A 90 -12.81 12.03 6.78
N PHE A 91 -13.59 12.10 7.84
CA PHE A 91 -13.83 10.96 8.71
C PHE A 91 -14.63 9.86 8.03
N VAL A 92 -15.64 10.22 7.22
CA VAL A 92 -16.41 9.23 6.45
C VAL A 92 -15.47 8.45 5.53
N MET A 93 -14.64 9.14 4.75
CA MET A 93 -13.69 8.53 3.83
C MET A 93 -12.59 7.74 4.57
N PHE A 94 -12.10 8.25 5.70
CA PHE A 94 -11.14 7.53 6.55
C PHE A 94 -11.71 6.17 7.00
N TRP A 95 -12.91 6.17 7.55
CA TRP A 95 -13.56 4.93 7.99
C TRP A 95 -13.90 3.99 6.83
N ASN A 96 -14.20 4.52 5.66
CA ASN A 96 -14.37 3.68 4.46
C ASN A 96 -13.05 3.02 4.06
N SER A 97 -11.91 3.74 4.07
CA SER A 97 -10.60 3.14 3.87
C SER A 97 -10.30 2.04 4.89
N VAL A 98 -10.59 2.28 6.17
CA VAL A 98 -10.42 1.27 7.23
C VAL A 98 -11.28 0.03 6.95
N LYS A 99 -12.58 0.22 6.64
CA LYS A 99 -13.50 -0.88 6.34
C LYS A 99 -13.06 -1.70 5.12
N ILE A 100 -12.66 -1.03 4.03
CA ILE A 100 -12.17 -1.70 2.82
C ILE A 100 -10.91 -2.49 3.15
N THR A 101 -9.89 -1.83 3.70
CA THR A 101 -8.59 -2.46 3.95
C THR A 101 -8.72 -3.62 4.93
N VAL A 102 -9.37 -3.43 6.08
CA VAL A 102 -9.57 -4.49 7.07
C VAL A 102 -10.42 -5.63 6.51
N GLY A 103 -11.49 -5.29 5.77
CA GLY A 103 -12.35 -6.29 5.14
C GLY A 103 -11.61 -7.16 4.14
N VAL A 104 -10.78 -6.54 3.28
CA VAL A 104 -9.95 -7.26 2.30
C VAL A 104 -8.92 -8.13 3.01
N LEU A 105 -8.15 -7.59 3.96
CA LEU A 105 -7.13 -8.35 4.68
C LEU A 105 -7.71 -9.52 5.47
N ALA A 106 -8.85 -9.32 6.12
CA ALA A 106 -9.57 -10.41 6.80
C ALA A 106 -9.99 -11.50 5.82
N GLY A 107 -10.54 -11.12 4.65
CA GLY A 107 -10.89 -12.06 3.59
C GLY A 107 -9.66 -12.81 3.04
N GLN A 108 -8.55 -12.12 2.83
CA GLN A 108 -7.28 -12.72 2.38
C GLN A 108 -6.70 -13.70 3.42
N ILE A 109 -6.86 -13.44 4.72
CA ILE A 109 -6.49 -14.42 5.76
C ILE A 109 -7.39 -15.65 5.67
N LEU A 110 -8.70 -15.43 5.66
CA LEU A 110 -9.69 -16.53 5.72
C LEU A 110 -9.63 -17.45 4.50
N VAL A 111 -9.39 -16.90 3.32
CA VAL A 111 -9.36 -17.66 2.06
C VAL A 111 -7.93 -17.96 1.62
N GLY A 112 -7.06 -16.97 1.68
CA GLY A 112 -5.70 -17.07 1.15
C GLY A 112 -4.78 -17.98 1.95
N VAL A 113 -4.85 -17.95 3.30
CA VAL A 113 -3.97 -18.80 4.14
C VAL A 113 -4.26 -20.29 3.93
N PRO A 114 -5.53 -20.78 3.98
CA PRO A 114 -5.84 -22.17 3.67
C PRO A 114 -5.51 -22.55 2.22
N ALA A 115 -5.74 -21.65 1.25
CA ALA A 115 -5.44 -21.89 -0.15
C ALA A 115 -3.93 -22.06 -0.37
N ALA A 116 -3.12 -21.17 0.21
CA ALA A 116 -1.66 -21.24 0.14
C ALA A 116 -1.11 -22.54 0.74
N TRP A 117 -1.67 -22.95 1.89
CA TRP A 117 -1.32 -24.23 2.50
C TRP A 117 -1.74 -25.42 1.65
N GLY A 118 -2.96 -25.38 1.07
CA GLY A 118 -3.44 -26.37 0.13
C GLY A 118 -2.50 -26.57 -1.06
N PHE A 119 -2.07 -25.48 -1.68
CA PHE A 119 -1.08 -25.51 -2.75
C PHE A 119 0.32 -25.96 -2.28
N ALA A 120 0.73 -25.63 -1.06
CA ALA A 120 2.05 -26.01 -0.58
C ALA A 120 2.16 -27.53 -0.31
N ARG A 121 1.13 -28.14 0.28
CA ARG A 121 1.23 -29.48 0.88
C ARG A 121 0.47 -30.58 0.20
N TYR A 122 -0.74 -30.30 -0.29
CA TYR A 122 -1.55 -31.36 -0.87
C TYR A 122 -1.10 -31.69 -2.30
N ARG A 123 -1.14 -32.97 -2.62
CA ARG A 123 -0.92 -33.50 -3.97
C ARG A 123 -2.29 -33.86 -4.58
N PHE A 124 -2.71 -33.14 -5.58
CA PHE A 124 -3.95 -33.38 -6.31
C PHE A 124 -3.73 -33.27 -7.83
N PRO A 125 -4.54 -33.97 -8.66
CA PRO A 125 -4.40 -33.90 -10.09
C PRO A 125 -4.64 -32.47 -10.59
N GLY A 126 -3.79 -31.98 -11.48
CA GLY A 126 -3.90 -30.63 -12.02
C GLY A 126 -3.32 -29.50 -11.15
N LYS A 127 -2.74 -29.80 -9.97
CA LYS A 127 -2.15 -28.79 -9.07
C LYS A 127 -1.23 -27.80 -9.80
N ASN A 128 -0.28 -28.32 -10.59
CA ASN A 128 0.71 -27.48 -11.28
C ASN A 128 0.05 -26.57 -12.33
N LEU A 129 -0.95 -27.08 -13.06
CA LEU A 129 -1.72 -26.28 -14.01
C LEU A 129 -2.52 -25.18 -13.32
N LEU A 130 -3.23 -25.53 -12.25
CA LEU A 130 -3.99 -24.55 -11.45
C LEU A 130 -3.09 -23.49 -10.86
N PHE A 131 -1.94 -23.87 -10.30
CA PHE A 131 -0.98 -22.92 -9.74
C PHE A 131 -0.38 -22.02 -10.84
N MET A 132 -0.09 -22.56 -12.02
CA MET A 132 0.39 -21.76 -13.15
C MET A 132 -0.68 -20.74 -13.61
N ILE A 133 -1.94 -21.15 -13.71
CA ILE A 133 -3.05 -20.22 -14.00
C ILE A 133 -3.14 -19.15 -12.91
N TYR A 134 -3.00 -19.52 -11.65
CA TYR A 134 -3.05 -18.61 -10.52
C TYR A 134 -1.95 -17.53 -10.59
N VAL A 135 -0.71 -17.94 -10.93
CA VAL A 135 0.39 -17.02 -11.14
C VAL A 135 0.17 -16.15 -12.39
N ALA A 136 -0.37 -16.70 -13.47
CA ALA A 136 -0.71 -15.92 -14.67
C ALA A 136 -1.75 -14.83 -14.38
N LEU A 137 -2.79 -15.16 -13.61
CA LEU A 137 -3.81 -14.19 -13.19
C LEU A 137 -3.23 -13.08 -12.31
N MET A 138 -2.23 -13.39 -11.46
CA MET A 138 -1.53 -12.40 -10.63
C MET A 138 -0.82 -11.33 -11.48
N MET A 139 -0.35 -11.70 -12.67
CA MET A 139 0.36 -10.78 -13.58
C MET A 139 -0.59 -9.91 -14.42
N MET A 140 -1.89 -10.17 -14.39
CA MET A 140 -2.84 -9.37 -15.17
C MET A 140 -3.07 -8.00 -14.52
N PRO A 141 -2.83 -6.90 -15.25
CA PRO A 141 -3.08 -5.57 -14.73
C PRO A 141 -4.59 -5.35 -14.53
N PHE A 142 -4.94 -4.63 -13.46
CA PHE A 142 -6.34 -4.34 -13.13
C PHE A 142 -7.10 -3.71 -14.31
N GLN A 143 -6.46 -2.83 -15.08
CA GLN A 143 -7.09 -2.11 -16.21
C GLN A 143 -7.63 -3.06 -17.27
N VAL A 144 -6.97 -4.20 -17.50
CA VAL A 144 -7.42 -5.24 -18.43
C VAL A 144 -8.65 -5.97 -17.90
N MET A 145 -8.70 -6.22 -16.59
CA MET A 145 -9.81 -6.93 -15.95
C MET A 145 -10.97 -6.01 -15.53
N MET A 146 -10.80 -4.69 -15.60
CA MET A 146 -11.74 -3.70 -15.07
C MET A 146 -13.15 -3.87 -15.64
N LEU A 147 -13.28 -4.00 -16.97
CA LEU A 147 -14.58 -4.15 -17.62
C LEU A 147 -15.28 -5.46 -17.22
N SER A 148 -14.54 -6.57 -17.20
CA SER A 148 -15.08 -7.88 -16.81
C SER A 148 -15.54 -7.86 -15.35
N ASN A 149 -14.74 -7.28 -14.45
CA ASN A 149 -15.09 -7.14 -13.05
C ASN A 149 -16.34 -6.24 -12.88
N TYR A 150 -16.42 -5.13 -13.62
CA TYR A 150 -17.59 -4.26 -13.60
C TYR A 150 -18.87 -5.01 -13.98
N LEU A 151 -18.85 -5.76 -15.09
CA LEU A 151 -20.01 -6.51 -15.57
C LEU A 151 -20.45 -7.59 -14.57
N VAL A 152 -19.51 -8.31 -13.97
CA VAL A 152 -19.81 -9.33 -12.96
C VAL A 152 -20.40 -8.69 -11.70
N LEU A 153 -19.82 -7.59 -11.22
CA LEU A 153 -20.31 -6.87 -10.04
C LEU A 153 -21.68 -6.25 -10.27
N ASP A 154 -21.97 -5.78 -11.50
CA ASP A 154 -23.29 -5.27 -11.88
C ASP A 154 -24.34 -6.38 -11.82
N GLN A 155 -24.05 -7.55 -12.40
CA GLN A 155 -24.94 -8.73 -12.33
C GLN A 155 -25.19 -9.18 -10.89
N MET A 156 -24.17 -9.11 -10.04
CA MET A 156 -24.26 -9.43 -8.61
C MET A 156 -24.92 -8.32 -7.78
N LYS A 157 -25.24 -7.16 -8.36
CA LYS A 157 -25.76 -5.95 -7.69
C LYS A 157 -24.83 -5.46 -6.57
N LEU A 158 -23.51 -5.58 -6.78
CA LEU A 158 -22.48 -5.15 -5.84
C LEU A 158 -21.81 -3.84 -6.24
N LEU A 159 -22.20 -3.24 -7.38
CA LEU A 159 -21.76 -1.87 -7.72
C LEU A 159 -22.34 -0.89 -6.70
N ASP A 160 -21.56 0.16 -6.45
CA ASP A 160 -21.86 1.20 -5.46
C ASP A 160 -22.02 0.68 -4.01
N HIS A 161 -21.28 -0.41 -3.71
CA HIS A 161 -21.17 -0.99 -2.38
C HIS A 161 -19.71 -1.28 -2.04
N LEU A 162 -19.31 -1.16 -0.76
CA LEU A 162 -17.94 -1.49 -0.32
C LEU A 162 -17.61 -2.96 -0.59
N TRP A 163 -18.58 -3.86 -0.57
CA TRP A 163 -18.41 -5.28 -0.90
C TRP A 163 -18.00 -5.51 -2.35
N GLY A 164 -18.32 -4.60 -3.27
CA GLY A 164 -17.83 -4.64 -4.65
C GLY A 164 -16.34 -4.48 -4.79
N ILE A 165 -15.68 -3.91 -3.77
CA ILE A 165 -14.22 -3.81 -3.68
C ILE A 165 -13.67 -4.95 -2.82
N ILE A 166 -14.27 -5.19 -1.63
CA ILE A 166 -13.77 -6.15 -0.65
C ILE A 166 -13.79 -7.57 -1.19
N LEU A 167 -14.90 -7.98 -1.82
CA LEU A 167 -15.07 -9.37 -2.23
C LEU A 167 -14.07 -9.82 -3.31
N PRO A 168 -13.89 -9.11 -4.45
CA PRO A 168 -12.91 -9.49 -5.45
C PRO A 168 -11.47 -9.47 -4.89
N ALA A 169 -11.15 -8.48 -4.06
CA ALA A 169 -9.83 -8.30 -3.47
C ALA A 169 -9.49 -9.37 -2.41
N ALA A 170 -10.51 -9.90 -1.70
CA ALA A 170 -10.33 -11.02 -0.75
C ALA A 170 -9.85 -12.30 -1.44
N PHE A 171 -10.20 -12.50 -2.72
CA PHE A 171 -9.77 -13.63 -3.55
C PHE A 171 -8.52 -13.31 -4.41
N SER A 172 -7.78 -12.23 -4.08
CA SER A 172 -6.55 -11.89 -4.80
C SER A 172 -5.53 -13.03 -4.76
N THR A 173 -4.85 -13.22 -5.89
CA THR A 173 -3.90 -14.31 -6.09
C THR A 173 -2.53 -14.01 -5.49
N PHE A 174 -2.13 -12.74 -5.44
CA PHE A 174 -0.80 -12.31 -5.00
C PHE A 174 -0.48 -12.68 -3.52
N PRO A 175 -1.36 -12.45 -2.53
CA PRO A 175 -1.10 -12.86 -1.16
C PRO A 175 -0.92 -14.37 -1.00
N VAL A 176 -1.70 -15.16 -1.73
CA VAL A 176 -1.60 -16.63 -1.73
C VAL A 176 -0.25 -17.09 -2.26
N PHE A 177 0.26 -16.45 -3.32
CA PHE A 177 1.58 -16.75 -3.88
C PHE A 177 2.70 -16.49 -2.86
N ILE A 178 2.65 -15.35 -2.16
CA ILE A 178 3.64 -15.04 -1.10
C ILE A 178 3.58 -16.12 -0.01
N MET A 179 2.41 -16.36 0.58
CA MET A 179 2.23 -17.31 1.67
C MET A 179 2.60 -18.74 1.25
N TYR A 180 2.32 -19.15 0.02
CA TYR A 180 2.69 -20.43 -0.55
C TYR A 180 4.20 -20.67 -0.43
N ARG A 181 5.03 -19.70 -0.80
CA ARG A 181 6.50 -19.81 -0.73
C ARG A 181 7.00 -20.08 0.67
N PHE A 182 6.41 -19.44 1.67
CA PHE A 182 6.77 -19.68 3.08
C PHE A 182 6.30 -21.05 3.56
N PHE A 183 5.08 -21.44 3.24
CA PHE A 183 4.56 -22.76 3.63
C PHE A 183 5.31 -23.92 2.94
N GLU A 184 5.76 -23.73 1.71
CA GLU A 184 6.59 -24.70 0.97
C GLU A 184 7.95 -24.91 1.64
N SER A 185 8.51 -23.91 2.31
CA SER A 185 9.81 -23.98 2.99
C SER A 185 9.77 -24.73 4.32
N ILE A 186 8.60 -24.96 4.91
CA ILE A 186 8.47 -25.68 6.19
C ILE A 186 8.82 -27.17 5.97
N PRO A 187 9.76 -27.76 6.75
CA PRO A 187 10.11 -29.17 6.60
C PRO A 187 8.94 -30.13 6.82
N GLU A 188 8.74 -31.09 5.94
CA GLU A 188 7.63 -32.07 6.03
C GLU A 188 7.74 -32.95 7.29
N ALA A 189 8.96 -33.25 7.74
CA ALA A 189 9.24 -34.04 8.93
C ALA A 189 8.56 -33.52 10.20
N LEU A 190 8.36 -32.21 10.32
CA LEU A 190 7.65 -31.63 11.46
C LEU A 190 6.17 -32.03 11.50
N MET A 191 5.54 -32.11 10.31
CA MET A 191 4.14 -32.49 10.22
C MET A 191 3.98 -34.02 10.32
N GLU A 192 4.92 -34.81 9.81
CA GLU A 192 4.94 -36.25 9.97
C GLU A 192 5.09 -36.65 11.43
N SER A 193 6.00 -36.01 12.17
CA SER A 193 6.14 -36.23 13.62
C SER A 193 4.84 -35.91 14.35
N ALA A 194 4.19 -34.78 14.04
CA ALA A 194 2.92 -34.41 14.66
C ALA A 194 1.79 -35.43 14.35
N ARG A 195 1.77 -35.97 13.10
CA ARG A 195 0.81 -37.03 12.75
C ARG A 195 1.06 -38.33 13.53
N LEU A 196 2.34 -38.71 13.78
CA LEU A 196 2.70 -39.85 14.60
C LEU A 196 2.26 -39.64 16.06
N ASP A 197 2.29 -38.39 16.54
CA ASP A 197 1.76 -37.99 17.86
C ASP A 197 0.22 -37.95 17.92
N GLY A 198 -0.47 -38.28 16.83
CA GLY A 198 -1.93 -38.32 16.73
C GLY A 198 -2.61 -36.97 16.41
N ALA A 199 -1.85 -35.96 15.98
CA ALA A 199 -2.42 -34.68 15.65
C ALA A 199 -3.19 -34.73 14.30
N GLY A 200 -4.43 -34.26 14.30
CA GLY A 200 -5.21 -34.09 13.05
C GLY A 200 -4.73 -32.92 12.20
N GLU A 201 -5.04 -32.94 10.89
CA GLU A 201 -4.58 -31.95 9.91
C GLU A 201 -4.92 -30.50 10.30
N LEU A 202 -6.10 -30.25 10.85
CA LEU A 202 -6.49 -28.91 11.31
C LEU A 202 -5.63 -28.43 12.49
N LEU A 203 -5.28 -29.34 13.39
CA LEU A 203 -4.42 -29.02 14.54
C LEU A 203 -2.99 -28.70 14.07
N ILE A 204 -2.46 -29.49 13.12
CA ILE A 204 -1.16 -29.26 12.46
C ILE A 204 -1.18 -27.88 11.78
N PHE A 205 -2.23 -27.58 11.03
CA PHE A 205 -2.37 -26.29 10.35
C PHE A 205 -2.33 -25.12 11.34
N ILE A 206 -3.16 -25.16 12.39
CA ILE A 206 -3.27 -24.04 13.34
C ILE A 206 -2.04 -23.92 14.23
N ARG A 207 -1.49 -25.03 14.75
CA ARG A 207 -0.42 -25.02 15.76
C ARG A 207 1.00 -25.08 15.19
N ILE A 208 1.18 -25.54 13.96
CA ILE A 208 2.50 -25.72 13.35
C ILE A 208 2.64 -24.82 12.12
N VAL A 209 1.75 -24.97 11.15
CA VAL A 209 1.90 -24.29 9.85
C VAL A 209 1.71 -22.79 9.96
N ILE A 210 0.64 -22.31 10.61
CA ILE A 210 0.38 -20.87 10.78
C ILE A 210 1.50 -20.17 11.56
N PRO A 211 1.96 -20.67 12.73
CA PRO A 211 3.06 -20.03 13.44
C PRO A 211 4.38 -20.03 12.68
N LEU A 212 4.77 -21.16 12.05
CA LEU A 212 6.01 -21.23 11.27
C LEU A 212 5.96 -20.42 9.98
N GLY A 213 4.79 -20.31 9.36
CA GLY A 213 4.57 -19.51 8.16
C GLY A 213 4.15 -18.06 8.45
N SER A 214 4.16 -17.63 9.71
CA SER A 214 3.68 -16.29 10.12
C SER A 214 4.39 -15.16 9.42
N ALA A 215 5.68 -15.29 9.13
CA ALA A 215 6.44 -14.30 8.38
C ALA A 215 5.85 -14.06 6.98
N GLY A 216 5.45 -15.11 6.27
CA GLY A 216 4.78 -15.01 4.97
C GLY A 216 3.38 -14.40 5.05
N ILE A 217 2.62 -14.75 6.09
CA ILE A 217 1.29 -14.20 6.33
C ILE A 217 1.42 -12.69 6.61
N ILE A 218 2.31 -12.29 7.53
CA ILE A 218 2.52 -10.89 7.90
C ILE A 218 3.04 -10.09 6.70
N SER A 219 3.99 -10.64 5.91
CA SER A 219 4.47 -9.98 4.70
C SER A 219 3.33 -9.72 3.70
N ALA A 220 2.46 -10.71 3.47
CA ALA A 220 1.31 -10.54 2.59
C ALA A 220 0.32 -9.49 3.12
N LEU A 221 0.09 -9.45 4.44
CA LEU A 221 -0.78 -8.46 5.07
C LEU A 221 -0.22 -7.04 5.01
N VAL A 222 1.08 -6.85 5.20
CA VAL A 222 1.73 -5.53 5.11
C VAL A 222 1.65 -5.00 3.69
N LEU A 223 1.98 -5.82 2.69
CA LEU A 223 1.87 -5.44 1.28
C LEU A 223 0.42 -5.15 0.88
N GLY A 224 -0.51 -6.01 1.30
CA GLY A 224 -1.93 -5.81 1.07
C GLY A 224 -2.45 -4.54 1.75
N PHE A 225 -2.02 -4.23 2.97
CA PHE A 225 -2.39 -2.97 3.62
C PHE A 225 -1.94 -1.76 2.78
N LEU A 226 -0.70 -1.72 2.35
CA LEU A 226 -0.16 -0.61 1.55
C LEU A 226 -0.89 -0.47 0.21
N GLU A 227 -1.26 -1.57 -0.42
CA GLU A 227 -2.02 -1.59 -1.67
C GLU A 227 -3.45 -1.06 -1.47
N TYR A 228 -4.21 -1.64 -0.54
CA TYR A 228 -5.63 -1.32 -0.37
C TYR A 228 -5.88 -0.01 0.39
N TRP A 229 -4.94 0.43 1.22
CA TRP A 229 -4.99 1.76 1.84
C TRP A 229 -4.88 2.90 0.81
N ASN A 230 -4.10 2.70 -0.24
CA ASN A 230 -3.86 3.67 -1.31
C ASN A 230 -4.69 3.40 -2.57
N LEU A 231 -5.70 2.54 -2.51
CA LEU A 231 -6.48 2.10 -3.66
C LEU A 231 -7.29 3.25 -4.27
N ILE A 232 -7.08 3.53 -5.57
CA ILE A 232 -7.73 4.61 -6.31
C ILE A 232 -8.60 4.07 -7.45
N GLU A 233 -8.06 3.18 -8.28
CA GLU A 233 -8.68 2.76 -9.54
C GLU A 233 -10.01 2.04 -9.36
N GLN A 234 -10.06 1.06 -8.46
CA GLN A 234 -11.27 0.26 -8.20
C GLN A 234 -12.40 1.11 -7.60
N PRO A 235 -12.17 1.93 -6.55
CA PRO A 235 -13.20 2.82 -6.04
C PRO A 235 -13.73 3.81 -7.09
N MET A 236 -12.86 4.37 -7.93
CA MET A 236 -13.29 5.27 -9.00
C MET A 236 -14.17 4.56 -10.04
N ALA A 237 -13.89 3.29 -10.34
CA ALA A 237 -14.64 2.51 -11.32
C ALA A 237 -15.98 1.97 -10.78
N PHE A 238 -16.02 1.56 -9.50
CA PHE A 238 -17.13 0.77 -8.96
C PHE A 238 -18.03 1.54 -7.98
N LEU A 239 -17.55 2.67 -7.38
CA LEU A 239 -18.33 3.48 -6.44
C LEU A 239 -18.78 4.78 -7.10
N LYS A 240 -20.09 4.97 -7.24
CA LYS A 240 -20.71 6.21 -7.75
C LYS A 240 -20.99 7.22 -6.65
N THR A 241 -21.40 6.72 -5.48
CA THR A 241 -21.79 7.52 -4.33
C THR A 241 -20.54 8.00 -3.55
N LYS A 242 -20.29 9.31 -3.52
CA LYS A 242 -19.10 9.91 -2.87
C LYS A 242 -18.96 9.57 -1.38
N SER A 243 -20.06 9.36 -0.66
CA SER A 243 -20.00 8.97 0.75
C SER A 243 -19.42 7.58 1.00
N LEU A 244 -19.28 6.75 -0.04
CA LEU A 244 -18.63 5.43 0.02
C LEU A 244 -17.15 5.47 -0.38
N TRP A 245 -16.66 6.61 -0.85
CA TRP A 245 -15.28 6.74 -1.34
C TRP A 245 -14.27 6.58 -0.21
N PRO A 246 -13.14 5.93 -0.47
CA PRO A 246 -12.02 5.85 0.47
C PRO A 246 -11.23 7.15 0.53
N LEU A 247 -10.38 7.27 1.54
CA LEU A 247 -9.56 8.45 1.80
C LEU A 247 -8.57 8.76 0.67
N SER A 248 -8.12 7.75 -0.07
CA SER A 248 -7.25 7.91 -1.24
C SER A 248 -7.86 8.78 -2.35
N LEU A 249 -9.20 8.88 -2.42
CA LEU A 249 -9.91 9.74 -3.36
C LEU A 249 -10.20 11.15 -2.82
N TYR A 250 -9.85 11.44 -1.56
CA TYR A 250 -10.12 12.75 -0.96
C TYR A 250 -9.24 13.86 -1.54
N LEU A 251 -7.94 13.58 -1.75
CA LEU A 251 -6.97 14.55 -2.28
C LEU A 251 -7.34 15.12 -3.66
N PRO A 252 -7.80 14.32 -4.65
CA PRO A 252 -8.21 14.85 -5.94
C PRO A 252 -9.39 15.82 -5.91
N GLN A 253 -10.13 15.88 -4.79
CA GLN A 253 -11.28 16.77 -4.62
C GLN A 253 -10.95 18.09 -3.94
N ILE A 254 -9.71 18.25 -3.44
CA ILE A 254 -9.29 19.48 -2.78
C ILE A 254 -8.99 20.54 -3.84
N ASP A 255 -9.66 21.69 -3.74
CA ASP A 255 -9.40 22.82 -4.61
C ASP A 255 -7.98 23.40 -4.37
N ILE A 256 -7.38 23.92 -5.44
CA ILE A 256 -6.04 24.54 -5.44
C ILE A 256 -5.96 25.67 -4.41
N SER A 257 -7.07 26.40 -4.16
CA SER A 257 -7.17 27.43 -3.13
C SER A 257 -6.99 26.90 -1.70
N GLN A 258 -7.03 25.57 -1.49
CA GLN A 258 -6.93 24.90 -0.19
C GLN A 258 -5.65 24.06 -0.06
N THR A 259 -4.56 24.48 -0.66
CA THR A 259 -3.28 23.74 -0.70
C THR A 259 -2.79 23.30 0.68
N GLY A 260 -2.95 24.15 1.72
CA GLY A 260 -2.60 23.78 3.10
C GLY A 260 -3.41 22.61 3.63
N LYS A 261 -4.70 22.52 3.26
CA LYS A 261 -5.56 21.38 3.58
C LYS A 261 -5.06 20.11 2.86
N ALA A 262 -4.64 20.22 1.59
CA ALA A 262 -4.09 19.10 0.83
C ALA A 262 -2.84 18.52 1.49
N PHE A 263 -1.88 19.36 1.91
CA PHE A 263 -0.69 18.92 2.63
C PHE A 263 -1.03 18.25 3.98
N ALA A 264 -1.95 18.84 4.76
CA ALA A 264 -2.34 18.25 6.03
C ALA A 264 -2.99 16.86 5.85
N VAL A 265 -3.87 16.70 4.86
CA VAL A 265 -4.48 15.41 4.52
C VAL A 265 -3.41 14.41 4.05
N SER A 266 -2.48 14.82 3.20
CA SER A 266 -1.39 13.94 2.74
C SER A 266 -0.57 13.38 3.91
N VAL A 267 -0.26 14.21 4.91
CA VAL A 267 0.44 13.76 6.12
C VAL A 267 -0.43 12.80 6.93
N LEU A 268 -1.73 13.08 7.12
CA LEU A 268 -2.64 12.22 7.86
C LEU A 268 -2.83 10.85 7.19
N VAL A 269 -2.92 10.82 5.86
CA VAL A 269 -3.02 9.58 5.06
C VAL A 269 -1.74 8.75 5.15
N LEU A 270 -0.58 9.40 5.22
CA LEU A 270 0.72 8.74 5.29
C LEU A 270 0.95 8.03 6.62
N ILE A 271 0.43 8.56 7.74
CA ILE A 271 0.68 8.02 9.09
C ILE A 271 0.37 6.52 9.22
N PRO A 272 -0.84 6.01 8.89
CA PRO A 272 -1.12 4.59 9.01
C PRO A 272 -0.22 3.71 8.12
N ALA A 273 0.08 4.17 6.90
CA ALA A 273 0.94 3.45 5.98
C ALA A 273 2.37 3.31 6.53
N VAL A 274 2.93 4.39 7.09
CA VAL A 274 4.26 4.37 7.72
C VAL A 274 4.28 3.48 8.95
N ILE A 275 3.27 3.55 9.82
CA ILE A 275 3.19 2.71 11.02
C ILE A 275 3.17 1.22 10.63
N VAL A 276 2.32 0.84 9.69
CA VAL A 276 2.22 -0.57 9.26
C VAL A 276 3.51 -1.03 8.58
N PHE A 277 4.12 -0.18 7.74
CA PHE A 277 5.39 -0.49 7.10
C PHE A 277 6.50 -0.71 8.15
N LEU A 278 6.67 0.22 9.10
CA LEU A 278 7.70 0.11 10.14
C LEU A 278 7.48 -1.10 11.06
N ALA A 279 6.23 -1.45 11.34
CA ALA A 279 5.90 -2.63 12.15
C ALA A 279 6.16 -3.95 11.40
N GLY A 280 6.10 -3.93 10.05
CA GLY A 280 6.20 -5.13 9.22
C GLY A 280 7.48 -5.25 8.40
N GLN A 281 8.40 -4.28 8.41
CA GLN A 281 9.58 -4.26 7.55
C GLN A 281 10.49 -5.49 7.72
N ASP A 282 10.67 -5.98 8.95
CA ASP A 282 11.52 -7.14 9.23
C ASP A 282 10.97 -8.43 8.56
N TYR A 283 9.65 -8.55 8.47
CA TYR A 283 8.99 -9.67 7.79
C TYR A 283 9.11 -9.56 6.26
N LEU A 284 9.09 -8.33 5.73
CA LEU A 284 9.31 -8.10 4.29
C LEU A 284 10.74 -8.46 3.88
N GLU A 285 11.74 -8.13 4.70
CA GLU A 285 13.13 -8.51 4.47
C GLU A 285 13.30 -10.05 4.48
N GLN A 286 12.70 -10.75 5.44
CA GLN A 286 12.70 -12.22 5.48
C GLN A 286 12.06 -12.82 4.23
N GLY A 287 10.99 -12.19 3.71
CA GLY A 287 10.34 -12.59 2.46
C GLY A 287 11.27 -12.54 1.25
N ILE A 288 12.03 -11.45 1.13
CA ILE A 288 12.97 -11.25 0.03
C ILE A 288 14.15 -12.23 0.13
N ILE A 289 14.69 -12.42 1.33
CA ILE A 289 15.83 -13.33 1.56
C ILE A 289 15.43 -14.80 1.27
N SER A 290 14.24 -15.22 1.68
CA SER A 290 13.78 -16.60 1.45
C SER A 290 13.58 -16.95 -0.03
N THR A 291 13.33 -15.93 -0.88
CA THR A 291 13.24 -16.12 -2.34
C THR A 291 14.61 -16.10 -3.02
N ALA A 292 15.61 -15.39 -2.44
CA ALA A 292 16.94 -15.23 -3.05
C ALA A 292 17.91 -16.38 -2.74
N ILE A 293 17.71 -17.17 -1.68
CA ILE A 293 18.65 -18.24 -1.26
C ILE A 293 18.45 -19.57 -2.04
N LYS A 294 17.45 -19.66 -2.91
CA LYS A 294 17.18 -20.88 -3.72
C LYS A 294 17.85 -20.90 -5.11
N GLU A 295 18.80 -20.00 -5.37
CA GLU A 295 19.79 -20.10 -6.45
C GLU A 295 21.15 -20.52 -5.85
#